data_fd8a7d519c402cf232a3a9f6d72762b9
#
_entry.id   fd8a7d519c402cf232a3a9f6d72762b9
#
_cell.length_a   1.000
_cell.length_b   1.000
_cell.length_c   1.000
_cell.angle_alpha   90.00
_cell.angle_beta   90.00
_cell.angle_gamma   90.00
#
_symmetry.space_group_name_H-M   'P 1'
#
loop_
_entity.id
_entity.type
_entity.pdbx_description
1 polymer ?
#
loop_
_entity_poly.entity_id
_entity_poly.type
_entity_poly.pdbx_seq_one_letter_code
_entity_poly.pdbx_strand_id
1 'polypeptide(L)'
;HLMKISHVIRGEEWLPSAPLHILLYQAFGWDAPKFAHLPLLLRPDGNGKLSKRDGDRLGFPVFPISGNLKDPKTGNMESFTGYRESGYLSNAFINMLAFLGWNPGTTQEIFSLDQLVEAFSLDRVSKAGAKFDPDKTKWFQQQYLKATSDEDLAQMLKSQFNLAESDEKIAQFCHLMKERA
;
A
#
# COMPACT_ATOMS: atom_id res chain seq x y z
N HIS A 1 8.06 -21.09 -14.90
CA HIS A 1 8.16 -22.55 -14.93
C HIS A 1 9.13 -23.07 -13.85
N LEU A 2 10.41 -22.70 -13.90
CA LEU A 2 11.44 -23.20 -12.96
C LEU A 2 11.12 -22.86 -11.50
N MET A 3 10.57 -21.68 -11.21
CA MET A 3 10.16 -21.23 -9.88
C MET A 3 8.77 -21.74 -9.48
N LYS A 4 8.10 -22.51 -10.32
CA LYS A 4 6.73 -23.04 -10.09
C LYS A 4 5.71 -21.92 -9.79
N ILE A 5 5.85 -20.75 -10.40
CA ILE A 5 4.91 -19.65 -10.27
C ILE A 5 3.58 -20.05 -10.92
N SER A 6 2.49 -20.02 -10.16
CA SER A 6 1.15 -20.36 -10.61
C SER A 6 0.38 -19.18 -11.18
N HIS A 7 0.63 -17.97 -10.66
CA HIS A 7 -0.06 -16.76 -11.05
C HIS A 7 0.93 -15.62 -11.26
N VAL A 8 0.73 -14.85 -12.33
CA VAL A 8 1.43 -13.57 -12.58
C VAL A 8 0.42 -12.45 -12.42
N ILE A 9 0.58 -11.66 -11.35
CA ILE A 9 -0.29 -10.52 -11.03
C ILE A 9 0.50 -9.24 -11.31
N ARG A 10 -0.01 -8.36 -12.18
CA ARG A 10 0.70 -7.15 -12.62
C ARG A 10 -0.29 -6.06 -13.03
N GLY A 11 0.18 -4.82 -13.21
CA GLY A 11 -0.65 -3.72 -13.70
C GLY A 11 -1.15 -3.94 -15.13
N GLU A 12 -2.32 -3.41 -15.44
CA GLU A 12 -2.96 -3.55 -16.77
C GLU A 12 -2.16 -2.93 -17.93
N GLU A 13 -1.22 -2.02 -17.63
CA GLU A 13 -0.29 -1.49 -18.63
C GLU A 13 0.59 -2.56 -19.30
N TRP A 14 0.71 -3.72 -18.67
CA TRP A 14 1.45 -4.87 -19.21
C TRP A 14 0.59 -5.81 -20.07
N LEU A 15 -0.72 -5.55 -20.17
CA LEU A 15 -1.63 -6.38 -20.98
C LEU A 15 -1.19 -6.52 -22.45
N PRO A 16 -0.70 -5.47 -23.14
CA PRO A 16 -0.24 -5.60 -24.53
C PRO A 16 0.91 -6.59 -24.73
N SER A 17 1.71 -6.89 -23.69
CA SER A 17 2.81 -7.85 -23.75
C SER A 17 2.38 -9.29 -23.45
N ALA A 18 1.15 -9.52 -22.99
CA ALA A 18 0.67 -10.87 -22.63
C ALA A 18 0.74 -11.89 -23.78
N PRO A 19 0.35 -11.56 -25.03
CA PRO A 19 0.46 -12.50 -26.15
C PRO A 19 1.89 -12.98 -26.37
N LEU A 20 2.87 -12.06 -26.28
CA LEU A 20 4.29 -12.40 -26.44
C LEU A 20 4.75 -13.41 -25.38
N HIS A 21 4.36 -13.19 -24.11
CA HIS A 21 4.71 -14.11 -23.03
C HIS A 21 4.09 -15.50 -23.23
N ILE A 22 2.82 -15.58 -23.68
CA ILE A 22 2.17 -16.86 -23.97
C ILE A 22 2.91 -17.60 -25.10
N LEU A 23 3.28 -16.90 -26.18
CA LEU A 23 4.04 -17.50 -27.28
C LEU A 23 5.41 -18.01 -26.82
N LEU A 24 6.09 -17.31 -25.90
CA LEU A 24 7.35 -17.80 -25.32
C LEU A 24 7.16 -19.08 -24.52
N TYR A 25 6.12 -19.18 -23.68
CA TYR A 25 5.81 -20.43 -22.95
C TYR A 25 5.57 -21.57 -23.92
N GLN A 26 4.79 -21.33 -24.99
CA GLN A 26 4.52 -22.34 -26.03
C GLN A 26 5.80 -22.78 -26.75
N ALA A 27 6.67 -21.82 -27.13
CA ALA A 27 7.93 -22.10 -27.81
C ALA A 27 8.89 -22.96 -26.97
N PHE A 28 8.85 -22.79 -25.63
CA PHE A 28 9.64 -23.61 -24.71
C PHE A 28 8.95 -24.92 -24.32
N GLY A 29 7.73 -25.21 -24.78
CA GLY A 29 6.94 -26.37 -24.38
C GLY A 29 6.56 -26.31 -22.89
N TRP A 30 6.36 -25.13 -22.32
CA TRP A 30 6.02 -24.96 -20.92
C TRP A 30 4.56 -24.55 -20.74
N ASP A 31 3.94 -25.04 -19.66
CA ASP A 31 2.63 -24.54 -19.24
C ASP A 31 2.74 -23.10 -18.76
N ALA A 32 1.88 -22.24 -19.31
CA ALA A 32 1.84 -20.85 -18.90
C ALA A 32 1.13 -20.71 -17.54
N PRO A 33 1.59 -19.77 -16.67
CA PRO A 33 0.88 -19.41 -15.45
C PRO A 33 -0.44 -18.71 -15.79
N LYS A 34 -1.33 -18.60 -14.81
CA LYS A 34 -2.50 -17.73 -14.91
C LYS A 34 -2.05 -16.27 -14.84
N PHE A 35 -2.64 -15.40 -15.66
CA PHE A 35 -2.35 -13.97 -15.65
C PHE A 35 -3.53 -13.21 -15.07
N ALA A 36 -3.25 -12.28 -14.14
CA ALA A 36 -4.19 -11.31 -13.64
C ALA A 36 -3.63 -9.89 -13.84
N HIS A 37 -4.45 -9.00 -14.38
CA HIS A 37 -4.07 -7.61 -14.61
C HIS A 37 -4.88 -6.73 -13.68
N LEU A 38 -4.17 -6.05 -12.76
CA LEU A 38 -4.76 -5.11 -11.81
C LEU A 38 -5.01 -3.75 -12.47
N PRO A 39 -6.07 -3.03 -12.06
CA PRO A 39 -6.36 -1.71 -12.60
C PRO A 39 -5.24 -0.71 -12.27
N LEU A 40 -5.16 0.36 -13.08
CA LEU A 40 -4.25 1.47 -12.80
C LEU A 40 -4.68 2.20 -11.52
N LEU A 41 -3.68 2.63 -10.75
CA LEU A 41 -3.90 3.60 -9.68
C LEU A 41 -3.98 5.00 -10.31
N LEU A 42 -5.12 5.65 -10.11
CA LEU A 42 -5.38 6.97 -10.62
C LEU A 42 -5.10 8.04 -9.56
N ARG A 43 -4.75 9.24 -10.01
CA ARG A 43 -4.56 10.39 -9.13
C ARG A 43 -5.84 10.73 -8.37
N PRO A 44 -5.75 11.44 -7.21
CA PRO A 44 -6.91 11.89 -6.44
C PRO A 44 -7.90 12.73 -7.24
N ASP A 45 -7.42 13.50 -8.21
CA ASP A 45 -8.25 14.28 -9.14
C ASP A 45 -8.91 13.44 -10.24
N GLY A 46 -8.55 12.15 -10.34
CA GLY A 46 -9.03 11.23 -11.37
C GLY A 46 -8.38 11.42 -12.74
N ASN A 47 -7.48 12.39 -12.91
CA ASN A 47 -6.87 12.76 -14.18
C ASN A 47 -5.55 12.02 -14.44
N GLY A 48 -5.65 10.75 -14.82
CA GLY A 48 -4.52 9.94 -15.24
C GLY A 48 -3.87 9.12 -14.13
N LYS A 49 -2.88 8.33 -14.50
CA LYS A 49 -2.16 7.40 -13.63
C LYS A 49 -1.41 8.14 -12.52
N LEU A 50 -1.52 7.64 -11.29
CA LEU A 50 -0.70 8.09 -10.17
C LEU A 50 0.77 7.74 -10.44
N SER A 51 1.62 8.74 -10.40
CA SER A 51 3.06 8.59 -10.59
C SER A 51 3.82 8.75 -9.27
N LYS A 52 5.06 8.28 -9.26
CA LYS A 52 5.95 8.40 -8.09
C LYS A 52 6.19 9.86 -7.66
N ARG A 53 6.14 10.81 -8.61
CA ARG A 53 6.35 12.25 -8.35
C ARG A 53 5.08 12.98 -7.91
N ASP A 54 3.92 12.34 -8.03
CA ASP A 54 2.67 12.98 -7.61
C ASP A 54 2.59 13.08 -6.09
N GLY A 55 3.24 12.18 -5.33
CA GLY A 55 3.24 12.21 -3.87
C GLY A 55 3.78 13.51 -3.29
N ASP A 56 4.98 13.91 -3.70
CA ASP A 56 5.61 15.15 -3.22
C ASP A 56 4.79 16.39 -3.61
N ARG A 57 4.26 16.39 -4.83
CA ARG A 57 3.43 17.49 -5.34
C ARG A 57 2.07 17.59 -4.64
N LEU A 58 1.49 16.46 -4.25
CA LEU A 58 0.15 16.38 -3.66
C LEU A 58 0.16 16.21 -2.15
N GLY A 59 1.35 16.11 -1.53
CA GLY A 59 1.53 16.12 -0.08
C GLY A 59 1.18 14.79 0.62
N PHE A 60 1.33 13.66 -0.06
CA PHE A 60 1.15 12.34 0.55
C PHE A 60 2.25 11.36 0.11
N PRO A 61 2.64 10.37 0.93
CA PRO A 61 3.62 9.37 0.54
C PRO A 61 3.10 8.47 -0.59
N VAL A 62 4.00 8.04 -1.49
CA VAL A 62 3.71 7.04 -2.53
C VAL A 62 4.48 5.74 -2.27
N PHE A 63 5.62 5.83 -1.59
CA PHE A 63 6.46 4.69 -1.28
C PHE A 63 6.22 4.16 0.13
N PRO A 64 6.39 2.85 0.36
CA PRO A 64 6.26 2.29 1.71
C PRO A 64 7.36 2.77 2.67
N ILE A 65 8.59 3.00 2.18
CA ILE A 65 9.74 3.48 2.94
C ILE A 65 10.43 4.64 2.23
N SER A 66 11.05 5.53 3.00
CA SER A 66 11.81 6.66 2.47
C SER A 66 13.05 6.21 1.68
N GLY A 67 13.49 7.03 0.75
CA GLY A 67 14.64 6.72 -0.07
C GLY A 67 15.03 7.87 -1.01
N ASN A 68 15.92 7.54 -1.93
CA ASN A 68 16.37 8.47 -2.97
C ASN A 68 16.18 7.85 -4.36
N LEU A 69 15.71 8.63 -5.30
CA LEU A 69 15.59 8.25 -6.70
C LEU A 69 16.42 9.18 -7.57
N LYS A 70 17.12 8.59 -8.53
CA LYS A 70 17.80 9.36 -9.57
C LYS A 70 16.80 9.73 -10.66
N ASP A 71 16.63 11.02 -10.92
CA ASP A 71 15.82 11.47 -12.04
C ASP A 71 16.52 11.08 -13.36
N PRO A 72 15.90 10.24 -14.20
CA PRO A 72 16.51 9.79 -15.45
C PRO A 72 16.73 10.91 -16.47
N LYS A 73 16.04 12.05 -16.33
CA LYS A 73 16.14 13.19 -17.26
C LYS A 73 17.22 14.18 -16.83
N THR A 74 17.28 14.51 -15.54
CA THR A 74 18.21 15.53 -15.02
C THR A 74 19.46 14.92 -14.41
N GLY A 75 19.43 13.63 -14.04
CA GLY A 75 20.50 12.96 -13.32
C GLY A 75 20.58 13.30 -11.83
N ASN A 76 19.73 14.19 -11.33
CA ASN A 76 19.71 14.62 -9.94
C ASN A 76 19.14 13.54 -9.03
N MET A 77 19.59 13.50 -7.78
CA MET A 77 19.01 12.68 -6.72
C MET A 77 17.84 13.44 -6.06
N GLU A 78 16.67 12.83 -6.06
CA GLU A 78 15.48 13.33 -5.40
C GLU A 78 15.18 12.42 -4.18
N SER A 79 15.11 13.01 -2.98
CA SER A 79 14.69 12.30 -1.77
C SER A 79 13.17 12.30 -1.67
N PHE A 80 12.59 11.23 -1.14
CA PHE A 80 11.16 11.12 -0.86
C PHE A 80 10.93 10.49 0.50
N THR A 81 9.81 10.86 1.14
CA THR A 81 9.38 10.30 2.42
C THR A 81 8.42 9.12 2.17
N GLY A 82 8.62 8.03 2.92
CA GLY A 82 7.76 6.86 2.86
C GLY A 82 6.63 6.88 3.89
N TYR A 83 5.67 5.96 3.72
CA TYR A 83 4.57 5.79 4.68
C TYR A 83 5.06 5.47 6.08
N ARG A 84 6.08 4.60 6.21
CA ARG A 84 6.66 4.22 7.50
C ARG A 84 7.23 5.43 8.24
N GLU A 85 8.03 6.23 7.57
CA GLU A 85 8.65 7.44 8.15
C GLU A 85 7.65 8.57 8.38
N SER A 86 6.50 8.52 7.68
CA SER A 86 5.34 9.40 7.94
C SER A 86 4.47 8.91 9.11
N GLY A 87 4.87 7.83 9.81
CA GLY A 87 4.19 7.32 11.00
C GLY A 87 3.00 6.39 10.73
N TYR A 88 2.84 5.90 9.50
CA TYR A 88 1.77 4.96 9.21
C TYR A 88 2.07 3.58 9.77
N LEU A 89 1.08 2.97 10.44
CA LEU A 89 1.15 1.59 10.92
C LEU A 89 1.12 0.62 9.74
N SER A 90 1.94 -0.44 9.80
CA SER A 90 2.04 -1.43 8.73
C SER A 90 0.70 -2.09 8.39
N ASN A 91 -0.10 -2.41 9.41
CA ASN A 91 -1.43 -3.02 9.22
C ASN A 91 -2.42 -2.05 8.54
N ALA A 92 -2.39 -0.76 8.91
CA ALA A 92 -3.19 0.27 8.25
C ALA A 92 -2.80 0.40 6.78
N PHE A 93 -1.49 0.41 6.49
CA PHE A 93 -0.97 0.49 5.14
C PHE A 93 -1.36 -0.72 4.28
N ILE A 94 -1.24 -1.94 4.81
CA ILE A 94 -1.64 -3.18 4.12
C ILE A 94 -3.14 -3.16 3.82
N ASN A 95 -3.98 -2.80 4.80
CA ASN A 95 -5.43 -2.73 4.60
C ASN A 95 -5.79 -1.67 3.54
N MET A 96 -5.18 -0.49 3.59
CA MET A 96 -5.35 0.54 2.56
C MET A 96 -4.97 0.04 1.18
N LEU A 97 -3.81 -0.65 1.04
CA LEU A 97 -3.38 -1.24 -0.24
C LEU A 97 -4.38 -2.25 -0.78
N ALA A 98 -4.96 -3.10 0.07
CA ALA A 98 -5.96 -4.09 -0.35
C ALA A 98 -7.18 -3.42 -0.99
N PHE A 99 -7.61 -2.27 -0.47
CA PHE A 99 -8.75 -1.52 -0.99
C PHE A 99 -8.46 -0.68 -2.24
N LEU A 100 -7.20 -0.64 -2.69
CA LEU A 100 -6.85 -0.01 -3.96
C LEU A 100 -7.16 -0.93 -5.15
N GLY A 101 -8.43 -0.97 -5.52
CA GLY A 101 -8.92 -1.75 -6.66
C GLY A 101 -9.50 -3.12 -6.32
N TRP A 102 -9.70 -3.42 -5.04
CA TRP A 102 -10.41 -4.62 -4.57
C TRP A 102 -11.43 -4.23 -3.50
N ASN A 103 -12.48 -5.05 -3.34
CA ASN A 103 -13.42 -4.93 -2.23
C ASN A 103 -13.92 -6.31 -1.78
N PRO A 104 -14.22 -6.47 -0.48
CA PRO A 104 -14.66 -7.75 0.07
C PRO A 104 -16.11 -8.13 -0.32
N GLY A 105 -16.87 -7.21 -0.90
CA GLY A 105 -18.31 -7.37 -1.18
C GLY A 105 -19.18 -7.32 0.06
N THR A 106 -18.65 -6.82 1.17
CA THR A 106 -19.31 -6.58 2.44
C THR A 106 -19.12 -5.12 2.86
N THR A 107 -19.72 -4.72 3.97
CA THR A 107 -19.52 -3.38 4.56
C THR A 107 -18.30 -3.30 5.48
N GLN A 108 -17.62 -4.41 5.72
CA GLN A 108 -16.41 -4.43 6.52
C GLN A 108 -15.26 -3.74 5.76
N GLU A 109 -14.57 -2.83 6.42
CA GLU A 109 -13.44 -2.10 5.85
C GLU A 109 -12.14 -2.35 6.61
N ILE A 110 -12.19 -2.71 7.89
CA ILE A 110 -11.02 -2.97 8.73
C ILE A 110 -10.80 -4.48 8.83
N PHE A 111 -9.60 -4.92 8.44
CA PHE A 111 -9.22 -6.33 8.35
C PHE A 111 -7.84 -6.55 8.95
N SER A 112 -7.66 -7.60 9.74
CA SER A 112 -6.31 -8.12 9.99
C SER A 112 -5.72 -8.72 8.70
N LEU A 113 -4.40 -8.94 8.69
CA LEU A 113 -3.76 -9.59 7.55
C LEU A 113 -4.36 -10.98 7.27
N ASP A 114 -4.63 -11.77 8.32
CA ASP A 114 -5.22 -13.10 8.17
C ASP A 114 -6.64 -13.02 7.58
N GLN A 115 -7.43 -12.07 8.04
CA GLN A 115 -8.76 -11.80 7.46
C GLN A 115 -8.69 -11.35 6.00
N LEU A 116 -7.68 -10.55 5.63
CA LEU A 116 -7.46 -10.17 4.23
C LEU A 116 -7.08 -11.37 3.37
N VAL A 117 -6.21 -12.26 3.88
CA VAL A 117 -5.81 -13.50 3.19
C VAL A 117 -7.02 -14.41 2.96
N GLU A 118 -7.91 -14.53 3.93
CA GLU A 118 -9.14 -15.34 3.83
C GLU A 118 -10.17 -14.72 2.86
N ALA A 119 -10.36 -13.41 2.92
CA ALA A 119 -11.37 -12.69 2.14
C ALA A 119 -10.95 -12.42 0.69
N PHE A 120 -9.64 -12.36 0.40
CA PHE A 120 -9.13 -11.93 -0.88
C PHE A 120 -9.47 -12.91 -2.00
N SER A 121 -9.99 -12.36 -3.10
CA SER A 121 -10.23 -13.10 -4.34
C SER A 121 -9.93 -12.21 -5.54
N LEU A 122 -9.24 -12.75 -6.54
CA LEU A 122 -8.99 -12.05 -7.81
C LEU A 122 -10.28 -11.71 -8.56
N ASP A 123 -11.35 -12.46 -8.36
CA ASP A 123 -12.65 -12.21 -9.00
C ASP A 123 -13.31 -10.91 -8.52
N ARG A 124 -12.90 -10.42 -7.35
CA ARG A 124 -13.39 -9.17 -6.74
C ARG A 124 -12.50 -7.95 -7.04
N VAL A 125 -11.45 -8.14 -7.82
CA VAL A 125 -10.62 -7.03 -8.28
C VAL A 125 -11.41 -6.20 -9.29
N SER A 126 -11.44 -4.88 -9.09
CA SER A 126 -12.12 -3.94 -9.97
C SER A 126 -11.54 -3.99 -11.39
N LYS A 127 -12.41 -3.84 -12.38
CA LYS A 127 -11.99 -3.67 -13.79
C LYS A 127 -11.72 -2.21 -14.15
N ALA A 128 -12.15 -1.27 -13.32
CA ALA A 128 -11.92 0.15 -13.51
C ALA A 128 -10.72 0.61 -12.70
N GLY A 129 -10.05 1.69 -13.16
CA GLY A 129 -8.94 2.30 -12.42
C GLY A 129 -9.33 2.66 -10.98
N ALA A 130 -8.44 2.36 -10.04
CA ALA A 130 -8.64 2.65 -8.63
C ALA A 130 -8.17 4.08 -8.33
N LYS A 131 -9.09 4.96 -8.00
CA LYS A 131 -8.76 6.33 -7.59
C LYS A 131 -8.11 6.30 -6.21
N PHE A 132 -6.90 6.85 -6.09
CA PHE A 132 -6.25 7.02 -4.80
C PHE A 132 -6.96 8.12 -3.99
N ASP A 133 -7.26 7.82 -2.73
CA ASP A 133 -7.93 8.73 -1.81
C ASP A 133 -7.03 8.96 -0.58
N PRO A 134 -6.36 10.14 -0.47
CA PRO A 134 -5.51 10.45 0.68
C PRO A 134 -6.29 10.53 2.01
N ASP A 135 -7.54 10.96 1.98
CA ASP A 135 -8.35 11.09 3.20
C ASP A 135 -8.79 9.70 3.70
N LYS A 136 -9.14 8.80 2.78
CA LYS A 136 -9.39 7.41 3.13
C LYS A 136 -8.15 6.72 3.68
N THR A 137 -6.96 7.05 3.17
CA THR A 137 -5.68 6.55 3.69
C THR A 137 -5.45 7.00 5.15
N LYS A 138 -5.70 8.27 5.45
CA LYS A 138 -5.66 8.81 6.83
C LYS A 138 -6.70 8.16 7.73
N TRP A 139 -7.90 7.92 7.21
CA TRP A 139 -8.96 7.25 7.94
C TRP A 139 -8.56 5.83 8.34
N PHE A 140 -7.95 5.04 7.44
CA PHE A 140 -7.41 3.73 7.79
C PHE A 140 -6.39 3.85 8.93
N GLN A 141 -5.42 4.76 8.81
CA GLN A 141 -4.43 5.00 9.85
C GLN A 141 -5.08 5.30 11.19
N GLN A 142 -6.07 6.18 11.23
CA GLN A 142 -6.77 6.56 12.45
C GLN A 142 -7.49 5.36 13.08
N GLN A 143 -8.16 4.51 12.29
CA GLN A 143 -8.85 3.33 12.82
C GLN A 143 -7.86 2.36 13.50
N TYR A 144 -6.71 2.12 12.88
CA TYR A 144 -5.69 1.25 13.45
C TYR A 144 -5.00 1.87 14.66
N LEU A 145 -4.72 3.18 14.67
CA LEU A 145 -4.22 3.89 15.85
C LEU A 145 -5.17 3.75 17.04
N LYS A 146 -6.47 3.94 16.81
CA LYS A 146 -7.50 3.78 17.86
C LYS A 146 -7.58 2.36 18.41
N ALA A 147 -7.37 1.37 17.57
CA ALA A 147 -7.41 -0.05 17.95
C ALA A 147 -6.13 -0.55 18.62
N THR A 148 -5.00 0.15 18.46
CA THR A 148 -3.71 -0.22 19.07
C THR A 148 -3.71 0.16 20.55
N SER A 149 -3.12 -0.66 21.44
CA SER A 149 -3.03 -0.34 22.87
C SER A 149 -2.17 0.91 23.12
N ASP A 150 -2.41 1.59 24.24
CA ASP A 150 -1.64 2.79 24.60
C ASP A 150 -0.18 2.44 24.91
N GLU A 151 0.04 1.24 25.44
CA GLU A 151 1.35 0.67 25.75
C GLU A 151 2.15 0.38 24.46
N ASP A 152 1.51 -0.24 23.46
CA ASP A 152 2.15 -0.53 22.17
C ASP A 152 2.50 0.77 21.43
N LEU A 153 1.60 1.75 21.44
CA LEU A 153 1.87 3.07 20.87
C LEU A 153 3.02 3.78 21.60
N ALA A 154 3.07 3.68 22.93
CA ALA A 154 4.16 4.24 23.74
C ALA A 154 5.51 3.63 23.35
N GLN A 155 5.58 2.30 23.20
CA GLN A 155 6.79 1.60 22.75
C GLN A 155 7.22 2.03 21.35
N MET A 156 6.28 2.15 20.42
CA MET A 156 6.55 2.62 19.05
C MET A 156 7.13 4.05 19.06
N LEU A 157 6.51 4.98 19.78
CA LEU A 157 6.98 6.35 19.90
C LEU A 157 8.37 6.41 20.56
N LYS A 158 8.56 5.65 21.62
CA LYS A 158 9.85 5.61 22.34
C LYS A 158 10.98 5.10 21.44
N SER A 159 10.72 4.06 20.66
CA SER A 159 11.71 3.51 19.72
C SER A 159 12.02 4.47 18.56
N GLN A 160 11.00 5.19 18.07
CA GLN A 160 11.16 6.07 16.91
C GLN A 160 11.85 7.40 17.26
N PHE A 161 11.57 7.95 18.45
CA PHE A 161 12.03 9.29 18.85
C PHE A 161 13.06 9.26 19.98
N ASN A 162 13.50 8.07 20.44
CA ASN A 162 14.45 7.89 21.56
C ASN A 162 14.03 8.69 22.81
N LEU A 163 12.74 8.62 23.17
CA LEU A 163 12.19 9.37 24.28
C LEU A 163 12.76 8.84 25.63
N ALA A 164 13.12 9.75 26.51
CA ALA A 164 13.68 9.44 27.83
C ALA A 164 12.61 9.26 28.93
N GLU A 165 11.36 9.64 28.65
CA GLU A 165 10.23 9.55 29.57
C GLU A 165 9.89 8.09 29.89
N SER A 166 9.21 7.89 31.04
CA SER A 166 8.71 6.56 31.43
C SER A 166 7.59 6.10 30.47
N ASP A 167 7.50 4.79 30.27
CA ASP A 167 6.49 4.19 29.41
C ASP A 167 5.07 4.58 29.83
N GLU A 168 4.80 4.69 31.13
CA GLU A 168 3.51 5.11 31.67
C GLU A 168 3.12 6.54 31.24
N LYS A 169 4.07 7.49 31.26
CA LYS A 169 3.81 8.87 30.82
C LYS A 169 3.53 8.94 29.33
N ILE A 170 4.29 8.18 28.54
CA ILE A 170 4.11 8.13 27.09
C ILE A 170 2.76 7.47 26.77
N ALA A 171 2.38 6.39 27.46
CA ALA A 171 1.08 5.74 27.28
C ALA A 171 -0.10 6.68 27.63
N GLN A 172 0.02 7.43 28.72
CA GLN A 172 -0.97 8.48 29.08
C GLN A 172 -1.09 9.54 27.98
N PHE A 173 0.02 9.98 27.41
CA PHE A 173 0.02 10.91 26.28
C PHE A 173 -0.66 10.27 25.06
N CYS A 174 -0.36 9.03 24.71
CA CYS A 174 -1.00 8.30 23.64
C CYS A 174 -2.53 8.21 23.84
N HIS A 175 -2.97 7.89 25.05
CA HIS A 175 -4.38 7.86 25.41
C HIS A 175 -5.11 9.18 25.13
N LEU A 176 -4.51 10.30 25.55
CA LEU A 176 -5.09 11.63 25.35
C LEU A 176 -5.10 12.10 23.89
N MET A 177 -4.11 11.64 23.10
CA MET A 177 -3.94 12.10 21.72
C MET A 177 -4.63 11.23 20.68
N LYS A 178 -4.94 9.97 21.00
CA LYS A 178 -5.50 8.96 20.11
C LYS A 178 -6.74 9.40 19.33
N GLU A 179 -7.63 10.15 20.00
CA GLU A 179 -8.86 10.65 19.38
C GLU A 179 -8.64 11.84 18.45
N ARG A 180 -7.45 12.47 18.51
CA ARG A 180 -7.09 13.67 17.73
C ARG A 180 -6.14 13.36 16.58
N ALA A 181 -5.60 12.15 16.54
CA ALA A 181 -4.61 11.69 15.54
C ALA A 181 -5.25 11.32 14.19
#